data_17110ea23536fa6394144fa2d271a34f
#
_entry.id   17110ea23536fa6394144fa2d271a34f
#
_cell.length_a   1.000
_cell.length_b   1.000
_cell.length_c   1.000
_cell.angle_alpha   90.00
_cell.angle_beta   90.00
_cell.angle_gamma   90.00
#
_symmetry.space_group_name_H-M   'P 1'
#
loop_
_entity.id
_entity.type
_entity.pdbx_description
1 polymer ?
#
loop_
_entity_poly.entity_id
_entity_poly.type
_entity_poly.pdbx_seq_one_letter_code
_entity_poly.pdbx_strand_id
1 'polypeptide(L)'
;MKRLYIIGMMIVALLLPTVTQAADAKTTSEVCWREGISSYEAKNYSEAVKCFEQIVELGYGSADVYYNLANSYFKLGETLYKEGGRKFSGGELGRAVLNYHRALRENPAMEDARYNLELAVDYTNDTEPLPTSFIETLWRGARDVASSNSWAVGSLVMLGLMLGMVILYLLSSNIMMRKVGFFVALLLFVGFIFTAAFALSSRRVFVDDNRAVVVCNDTTPVHASPESESKIIRQPSQGVTLRVLREYGEWSEILFADGEKGWIRTSKIEEI
;
A
#
# COMPACT_ATOMS: atom_id res chain seq x y z
N MET A 1 11.27 49.37 -3.12
CA MET A 1 11.61 48.61 -1.93
C MET A 1 10.39 48.39 -0.99
N LYS A 2 9.59 49.40 -0.59
CA LYS A 2 8.41 49.19 0.30
C LYS A 2 7.38 48.20 -0.25
N ARG A 3 7.10 48.17 -1.57
CA ARG A 3 6.12 47.20 -2.15
C ARG A 3 6.61 45.76 -2.11
N LEU A 4 7.91 45.49 -2.22
CA LEU A 4 8.50 44.15 -2.11
C LEU A 4 8.41 43.61 -0.65
N TYR A 5 8.59 44.51 0.33
CA TYR A 5 8.45 44.18 1.74
C TYR A 5 6.99 43.81 2.11
N ILE A 6 6.02 44.55 1.56
CA ILE A 6 4.58 44.28 1.80
C ILE A 6 4.18 42.95 1.19
N ILE A 7 4.66 42.63 -0.05
CA ILE A 7 4.40 41.32 -0.69
C ILE A 7 5.07 40.19 0.08
N GLY A 8 6.32 40.38 0.52
CA GLY A 8 7.00 39.38 1.38
C GLY A 8 6.26 39.14 2.71
N MET A 9 5.80 40.19 3.38
CA MET A 9 5.01 40.08 4.61
C MET A 9 3.65 39.38 4.38
N MET A 10 2.98 39.66 3.25
CA MET A 10 1.71 38.99 2.91
C MET A 10 1.93 37.49 2.61
N ILE A 11 3.02 37.12 1.94
CA ILE A 11 3.36 35.70 1.68
C ILE A 11 3.68 34.97 3.01
N VAL A 12 4.45 35.61 3.89
CA VAL A 12 4.74 35.04 5.23
C VAL A 12 3.46 34.91 6.06
N ALA A 13 2.58 35.90 6.06
CA ALA A 13 1.31 35.85 6.77
C ALA A 13 0.33 34.79 6.24
N LEU A 14 0.41 34.44 4.95
CA LEU A 14 -0.36 33.35 4.33
C LEU A 14 0.22 31.96 4.63
N LEU A 15 1.53 31.87 4.86
CA LEU A 15 2.21 30.59 5.13
C LEU A 15 2.20 30.21 6.62
N LEU A 16 2.14 31.20 7.53
CA LEU A 16 2.15 30.95 8.98
C LEU A 16 1.03 30.01 9.46
N PRO A 17 -0.26 30.17 9.06
CA PRO A 17 -1.31 29.27 9.54
C PRO A 17 -1.16 27.84 9.02
N THR A 18 -0.59 27.64 7.82
CA THR A 18 -0.38 26.30 7.27
C THR A 18 0.75 25.56 7.99
N VAL A 19 1.78 26.26 8.42
CA VAL A 19 2.92 25.69 9.17
C VAL A 19 2.50 25.29 10.60
N THR A 20 1.70 26.13 11.28
CA THR A 20 1.19 25.81 12.62
C THR A 20 0.24 24.61 12.58
N GLN A 21 -0.68 24.57 11.63
CA GLN A 21 -1.61 23.45 11.47
C GLN A 21 -0.90 22.12 11.17
N ALA A 22 0.15 22.13 10.34
CA ALA A 22 0.96 20.94 10.06
C ALA A 22 1.75 20.48 11.31
N ALA A 23 2.25 21.41 12.13
CA ALA A 23 2.93 21.08 13.37
C ALA A 23 1.99 20.46 14.40
N ASP A 24 0.77 20.98 14.54
CA ASP A 24 -0.26 20.45 15.43
C ASP A 24 -0.71 19.06 14.99
N ALA A 25 -0.93 18.85 13.68
CA ALA A 25 -1.30 17.56 13.12
C ALA A 25 -0.21 16.49 13.36
N LYS A 26 1.06 16.85 13.19
CA LYS A 26 2.19 15.95 13.49
C LYS A 26 2.23 15.59 14.98
N THR A 27 2.09 16.55 15.86
CA THR A 27 2.07 16.31 17.31
C THR A 27 0.91 15.40 17.70
N THR A 28 -0.26 15.62 17.13
CA THR A 28 -1.44 14.79 17.34
C THR A 28 -1.19 13.36 16.84
N SER A 29 -0.59 13.17 15.67
CA SER A 29 -0.28 11.84 15.14
C SER A 29 0.70 11.07 16.03
N GLU A 30 1.71 11.74 16.62
CA GLU A 30 2.66 11.13 17.56
C GLU A 30 1.99 10.73 18.90
N VAL A 31 1.00 11.50 19.36
CA VAL A 31 0.19 11.15 20.54
C VAL A 31 -0.67 9.92 20.22
N CYS A 32 -1.43 9.98 19.12
CA CYS A 32 -2.29 8.87 18.68
C CYS A 32 -1.49 7.58 18.45
N TRP A 33 -0.27 7.67 17.94
CA TRP A 33 0.60 6.51 17.80
C TRP A 33 0.87 5.81 19.14
N ARG A 34 1.30 6.57 20.16
CA ARG A 34 1.59 6.02 21.50
C ARG A 34 0.34 5.46 22.18
N GLU A 35 -0.77 6.18 22.08
CA GLU A 35 -2.06 5.76 22.64
C GLU A 35 -2.60 4.52 21.92
N GLY A 36 -2.46 4.45 20.60
CA GLY A 36 -2.85 3.30 19.80
C GLY A 36 -2.09 2.03 20.19
N ILE A 37 -0.76 2.12 20.30
CA ILE A 37 0.08 0.99 20.76
C ILE A 37 -0.31 0.58 22.19
N SER A 38 -0.42 1.52 23.12
CA SER A 38 -0.80 1.23 24.51
C SER A 38 -2.18 0.58 24.61
N SER A 39 -3.16 1.08 23.82
CA SER A 39 -4.50 0.52 23.76
C SER A 39 -4.51 -0.89 23.19
N TYR A 40 -3.72 -1.15 22.16
CA TYR A 40 -3.56 -2.48 21.58
C TYR A 40 -2.97 -3.47 22.59
N GLU A 41 -1.92 -3.10 23.31
CA GLU A 41 -1.29 -3.90 24.36
C GLU A 41 -2.26 -4.17 25.52
N ALA A 42 -3.07 -3.19 25.89
CA ALA A 42 -4.14 -3.30 26.88
C ALA A 42 -5.37 -4.11 26.37
N LYS A 43 -5.33 -4.61 25.11
CA LYS A 43 -6.42 -5.32 24.43
C LYS A 43 -7.69 -4.48 24.23
N ASN A 44 -7.58 -3.16 24.34
CA ASN A 44 -8.64 -2.24 23.97
C ASN A 44 -8.55 -1.92 22.46
N TYR A 45 -8.87 -2.93 21.64
CA TYR A 45 -8.69 -2.87 20.21
C TYR A 45 -9.57 -1.81 19.53
N SER A 46 -10.73 -1.51 20.08
CA SER A 46 -11.61 -0.46 19.57
C SER A 46 -10.97 0.93 19.68
N GLU A 47 -10.28 1.23 20.77
CA GLU A 47 -9.58 2.50 20.95
C GLU A 47 -8.31 2.56 20.11
N ALA A 48 -7.58 1.43 20.00
CA ALA A 48 -6.43 1.33 19.11
C ALA A 48 -6.81 1.64 17.64
N VAL A 49 -7.94 1.09 17.15
CA VAL A 49 -8.47 1.39 15.82
C VAL A 49 -8.67 2.89 15.65
N LYS A 50 -9.38 3.57 16.57
CA LYS A 50 -9.65 5.02 16.46
C LYS A 50 -8.35 5.84 16.40
N CYS A 51 -7.36 5.49 17.24
CA CYS A 51 -6.10 6.21 17.24
C CYS A 51 -5.35 6.05 15.90
N PHE A 52 -5.27 4.83 15.36
CA PHE A 52 -4.58 4.61 14.09
C PHE A 52 -5.36 5.17 12.89
N GLU A 53 -6.70 5.11 12.90
CA GLU A 53 -7.55 5.78 11.89
C GLU A 53 -7.30 7.29 11.88
N GLN A 54 -7.24 7.93 13.04
CA GLN A 54 -6.96 9.35 13.15
C GLN A 54 -5.59 9.73 12.55
N ILE A 55 -4.57 8.88 12.71
CA ILE A 55 -3.26 9.10 12.06
C ILE A 55 -3.40 9.06 10.53
N VAL A 56 -4.17 8.10 10.01
CA VAL A 56 -4.44 7.99 8.56
C VAL A 56 -5.20 9.20 8.04
N GLU A 57 -6.25 9.65 8.75
CA GLU A 57 -7.05 10.83 8.41
C GLU A 57 -6.22 12.13 8.40
N LEU A 58 -5.24 12.24 9.30
CA LEU A 58 -4.29 13.36 9.33
C LEU A 58 -3.26 13.31 8.18
N GLY A 59 -3.27 12.26 7.33
CA GLY A 59 -2.37 12.09 6.20
C GLY A 59 -0.99 11.52 6.57
N TYR A 60 -0.83 10.97 7.78
CA TYR A 60 0.42 10.33 8.24
C TYR A 60 0.39 8.80 8.13
N GLY A 61 -0.35 8.26 7.15
CA GLY A 61 -0.35 6.84 6.83
C GLY A 61 1.06 6.35 6.46
N SER A 62 1.48 5.26 7.10
CA SER A 62 2.76 4.57 6.81
C SER A 62 2.55 3.08 6.89
N ALA A 63 3.53 2.29 6.42
CA ALA A 63 3.46 0.83 6.51
C ALA A 63 3.16 0.36 7.94
N ASP A 64 3.83 0.94 8.95
CA ASP A 64 3.63 0.57 10.35
C ASP A 64 2.25 0.99 10.88
N VAL A 65 1.75 2.17 10.49
CA VAL A 65 0.40 2.63 10.87
C VAL A 65 -0.66 1.70 10.30
N TYR A 66 -0.60 1.40 9.00
CA TYR A 66 -1.54 0.49 8.35
C TYR A 66 -1.47 -0.93 8.92
N TYR A 67 -0.26 -1.41 9.21
CA TYR A 67 -0.06 -2.73 9.83
C TYR A 67 -0.71 -2.82 11.22
N ASN A 68 -0.49 -1.82 12.09
CA ASN A 68 -1.07 -1.81 13.43
C ASN A 68 -2.59 -1.59 13.40
N LEU A 69 -3.08 -0.79 12.46
CA LEU A 69 -4.52 -0.62 12.22
C LEU A 69 -5.16 -1.95 11.78
N ALA A 70 -4.53 -2.67 10.85
CA ALA A 70 -4.98 -3.97 10.39
C ALA A 70 -5.03 -5.00 11.53
N ASN A 71 -3.97 -5.08 12.33
CA ASN A 71 -3.92 -5.94 13.50
C ASN A 71 -5.03 -5.59 14.51
N SER A 72 -5.27 -4.29 14.72
CA SER A 72 -6.32 -3.82 15.66
C SER A 72 -7.71 -4.24 15.18
N TYR A 73 -8.02 -4.08 13.91
CA TYR A 73 -9.26 -4.55 13.32
C TYR A 73 -9.42 -6.07 13.41
N PHE A 74 -8.36 -6.80 13.07
CA PHE A 74 -8.40 -8.27 13.14
C PHE A 74 -8.68 -8.76 14.57
N LYS A 75 -7.97 -8.20 15.57
CA LYS A 75 -8.16 -8.54 16.98
C LYS A 75 -9.52 -8.09 17.52
N LEU A 76 -10.03 -6.96 17.07
CA LEU A 76 -11.38 -6.50 17.41
C LEU A 76 -12.43 -7.52 16.96
N GLY A 77 -12.38 -7.97 15.71
CA GLY A 77 -13.29 -8.98 15.19
C GLY A 77 -13.19 -10.34 15.91
N GLU A 78 -11.99 -10.75 16.31
CA GLU A 78 -11.82 -11.96 17.15
C GLU A 78 -12.42 -11.79 18.55
N THR A 79 -12.35 -10.60 19.14
CA THR A 79 -12.88 -10.34 20.49
C THR A 79 -14.40 -10.32 20.48
N LEU A 80 -15.02 -9.69 19.49
CA LEU A 80 -16.48 -9.69 19.32
C LEU A 80 -17.04 -11.10 19.17
N TYR A 81 -16.30 -12.01 18.54
CA TYR A 81 -16.69 -13.43 18.48
C TYR A 81 -16.66 -14.12 19.85
N LYS A 82 -15.62 -13.88 20.67
CA LYS A 82 -15.50 -14.46 22.02
C LYS A 82 -16.58 -13.98 22.98
N GLU A 83 -17.10 -12.77 22.77
CA GLU A 83 -18.21 -12.19 23.54
C GLU A 83 -19.59 -12.68 23.10
N GLY A 84 -19.65 -13.69 22.23
CA GLY A 84 -20.88 -14.33 21.77
C GLY A 84 -21.49 -13.70 20.52
N GLY A 85 -20.77 -12.79 19.87
CA GLY A 85 -21.12 -12.23 18.56
C GLY A 85 -20.75 -13.17 17.40
N ARG A 86 -21.04 -12.75 16.18
CA ARG A 86 -20.49 -13.38 14.97
C ARG A 86 -19.04 -12.92 14.78
N LYS A 87 -18.16 -13.84 14.38
CA LYS A 87 -16.79 -13.51 14.04
C LYS A 87 -16.77 -12.51 12.87
N PHE A 88 -16.09 -11.38 13.03
CA PHE A 88 -15.97 -10.32 12.03
C PHE A 88 -17.33 -9.77 11.53
N SER A 89 -18.32 -9.60 12.40
CA SER A 89 -19.67 -9.18 12.02
C SER A 89 -19.78 -7.70 11.60
N GLY A 90 -18.80 -6.87 11.95
CA GLY A 90 -18.80 -5.41 11.72
C GLY A 90 -17.96 -4.94 10.53
N GLY A 91 -17.49 -5.84 9.66
CA GLY A 91 -16.60 -5.49 8.56
C GLY A 91 -15.12 -5.41 8.96
N GLU A 92 -14.80 -5.88 10.17
CA GLU A 92 -13.44 -5.82 10.71
C GLU A 92 -12.45 -6.60 9.85
N LEU A 93 -12.86 -7.77 9.32
CA LEU A 93 -12.00 -8.58 8.46
C LEU A 93 -11.67 -7.85 7.15
N GLY A 94 -12.66 -7.26 6.50
CA GLY A 94 -12.46 -6.49 5.28
C GLY A 94 -11.49 -5.32 5.49
N ARG A 95 -11.66 -4.59 6.59
CA ARG A 95 -10.77 -3.48 6.95
C ARG A 95 -9.38 -3.95 7.36
N ALA A 96 -9.24 -5.11 8.01
CA ALA A 96 -7.93 -5.70 8.30
C ALA A 96 -7.20 -6.05 7.00
N VAL A 97 -7.84 -6.78 6.08
CA VAL A 97 -7.28 -7.14 4.77
C VAL A 97 -6.88 -5.91 3.98
N LEU A 98 -7.75 -4.89 3.92
CA LEU A 98 -7.47 -3.62 3.25
C LEU A 98 -6.19 -2.97 3.80
N ASN A 99 -6.07 -2.85 5.12
CA ASN A 99 -4.94 -2.16 5.74
C ASN A 99 -3.65 -2.99 5.67
N TYR A 100 -3.70 -4.33 5.68
CA TYR A 100 -2.53 -5.15 5.36
C TYR A 100 -2.05 -4.93 3.92
N HIS A 101 -2.97 -4.83 2.96
CA HIS A 101 -2.59 -4.48 1.58
C HIS A 101 -1.97 -3.08 1.49
N ARG A 102 -2.52 -2.08 2.20
CA ARG A 102 -1.95 -0.72 2.27
C ARG A 102 -0.56 -0.72 2.91
N ALA A 103 -0.35 -1.49 3.97
CA ALA A 103 0.97 -1.66 4.58
C ALA A 103 1.99 -2.24 3.60
N LEU A 104 1.61 -3.30 2.86
CA LEU A 104 2.45 -3.92 1.83
C LEU A 104 2.66 -3.04 0.59
N ARG A 105 1.73 -2.15 0.28
CA ARG A 105 1.91 -1.14 -0.78
C ARG A 105 2.99 -0.14 -0.40
N GLU A 106 3.01 0.33 0.86
CA GLU A 106 4.05 1.23 1.38
C GLU A 106 5.40 0.51 1.57
N ASN A 107 5.38 -0.71 2.12
CA ASN A 107 6.57 -1.52 2.34
C ASN A 107 6.34 -2.98 1.89
N PRO A 108 6.63 -3.33 0.64
CA PRO A 108 6.46 -4.69 0.12
C PRO A 108 7.30 -5.75 0.83
N ALA A 109 8.38 -5.35 1.53
CA ALA A 109 9.27 -6.24 2.27
C ALA A 109 8.81 -6.55 3.70
N MET A 110 7.64 -6.04 4.14
CA MET A 110 7.11 -6.28 5.49
C MET A 110 6.54 -7.70 5.58
N GLU A 111 7.37 -8.66 6.03
CA GLU A 111 7.00 -10.08 6.12
C GLU A 111 5.84 -10.32 7.09
N ASP A 112 5.82 -9.62 8.23
CA ASP A 112 4.74 -9.73 9.22
C ASP A 112 3.38 -9.31 8.65
N ALA A 113 3.33 -8.26 7.84
CA ALA A 113 2.10 -7.84 7.19
C ALA A 113 1.64 -8.87 6.14
N ARG A 114 2.58 -9.48 5.42
CA ARG A 114 2.28 -10.53 4.44
C ARG A 114 1.73 -11.78 5.12
N TYR A 115 2.37 -12.24 6.18
CA TYR A 115 1.91 -13.40 6.96
C TYR A 115 0.52 -13.16 7.56
N ASN A 116 0.29 -11.99 8.17
CA ASN A 116 -1.00 -11.67 8.75
C ASN A 116 -2.09 -11.45 7.70
N LEU A 117 -1.73 -10.96 6.50
CA LEU A 117 -2.67 -10.89 5.38
C LEU A 117 -3.11 -12.29 4.93
N GLU A 118 -2.18 -13.24 4.76
CA GLU A 118 -2.49 -14.62 4.41
C GLU A 118 -3.42 -15.24 5.46
N LEU A 119 -3.11 -15.05 6.74
CA LEU A 119 -3.95 -15.50 7.83
C LEU A 119 -5.35 -14.86 7.79
N ALA A 120 -5.46 -13.57 7.51
CA ALA A 120 -6.76 -12.88 7.42
C ALA A 120 -7.57 -13.35 6.21
N VAL A 121 -6.91 -13.58 5.08
CA VAL A 121 -7.52 -14.08 3.85
C VAL A 121 -8.09 -15.50 4.03
N ASP A 122 -7.47 -16.36 4.83
CA ASP A 122 -7.98 -17.71 5.13
C ASP A 122 -9.36 -17.69 5.83
N TYR A 123 -9.74 -16.57 6.44
CA TYR A 123 -11.09 -16.37 6.98
C TYR A 123 -12.11 -15.91 5.92
N THR A 124 -11.68 -15.56 4.73
CA THR A 124 -12.57 -15.24 3.62
C THR A 124 -12.84 -16.52 2.82
N ASN A 125 -14.09 -16.89 2.63
CA ASN A 125 -14.46 -18.16 1.97
C ASN A 125 -14.33 -18.13 0.44
N ASP A 126 -13.90 -16.99 -0.14
CA ASP A 126 -14.04 -16.70 -1.58
C ASP A 126 -12.72 -16.41 -2.29
N THR A 127 -11.57 -16.75 -1.70
CA THR A 127 -10.28 -16.41 -2.32
C THR A 127 -9.72 -17.58 -3.14
N GLU A 128 -9.93 -17.51 -4.43
CA GLU A 128 -9.07 -18.23 -5.37
C GLU A 128 -7.95 -17.29 -5.85
N PRO A 129 -6.68 -17.61 -5.58
CA PRO A 129 -5.57 -16.83 -6.10
C PRO A 129 -5.55 -16.93 -7.63
N LEU A 130 -5.38 -15.80 -8.30
CA LEU A 130 -5.16 -15.77 -9.75
C LEU A 130 -3.98 -16.67 -10.11
N PRO A 131 -4.10 -17.57 -11.11
CA PRO A 131 -3.00 -18.36 -11.59
C PRO A 131 -1.92 -17.41 -12.15
N THR A 132 -0.76 -17.39 -11.51
CA THR A 132 0.39 -16.60 -11.95
C THR A 132 1.40 -17.50 -12.66
N SER A 133 2.03 -16.97 -13.72
CA SER A 133 3.12 -17.70 -14.37
C SER A 133 4.34 -17.76 -13.44
N PHE A 134 5.15 -18.83 -13.57
CA PHE A 134 6.39 -18.98 -12.81
C PHE A 134 7.32 -17.75 -12.94
N ILE A 135 7.42 -17.19 -14.15
CA ILE A 135 8.24 -15.99 -14.42
C ILE A 135 7.68 -14.78 -13.69
N GLU A 136 6.35 -14.62 -13.66
CA GLU A 136 5.69 -13.53 -12.93
C GLU A 136 5.91 -13.65 -11.42
N THR A 137 5.84 -14.86 -10.88
CA THR A 137 6.11 -15.13 -9.47
C THR A 137 7.55 -14.79 -9.09
N LEU A 138 8.53 -15.21 -9.91
CA LEU A 138 9.93 -14.83 -9.70
C LEU A 138 10.16 -13.33 -9.80
N TRP A 139 9.55 -12.68 -10.80
CA TRP A 139 9.68 -11.23 -10.98
C TRP A 139 9.09 -10.45 -9.81
N ARG A 140 7.90 -10.84 -9.36
CA ARG A 140 7.26 -10.26 -8.17
C ARG A 140 8.12 -10.49 -6.93
N GLY A 141 8.57 -11.72 -6.68
CA GLY A 141 9.41 -12.04 -5.53
C GLY A 141 10.69 -11.21 -5.49
N ALA A 142 11.39 -11.04 -6.62
CA ALA A 142 12.58 -10.21 -6.69
C ALA A 142 12.28 -8.71 -6.54
N ARG A 143 11.19 -8.22 -7.14
CA ARG A 143 10.77 -6.82 -7.03
C ARG A 143 10.38 -6.44 -5.62
N ASP A 144 9.62 -7.30 -4.94
CA ASP A 144 9.00 -7.02 -3.63
C ASP A 144 9.98 -7.18 -2.45
N VAL A 145 11.26 -7.47 -2.74
CA VAL A 145 12.36 -7.45 -1.74
C VAL A 145 12.58 -6.03 -1.17
N ALA A 146 12.28 -4.98 -1.96
CA ALA A 146 12.49 -3.62 -1.52
C ALA A 146 11.43 -2.66 -2.11
N SER A 147 11.27 -1.51 -1.46
CA SER A 147 10.36 -0.45 -1.94
C SER A 147 10.86 0.18 -3.25
N SER A 148 9.93 0.82 -3.99
CA SER A 148 10.25 1.56 -5.22
C SER A 148 11.37 2.59 -5.01
N ASN A 149 11.33 3.32 -3.90
CA ASN A 149 12.36 4.32 -3.55
C ASN A 149 13.73 3.67 -3.30
N SER A 150 13.77 2.53 -2.60
CA SER A 150 15.01 1.78 -2.35
C SER A 150 15.63 1.29 -3.66
N TRP A 151 14.82 0.75 -4.58
CA TRP A 151 15.27 0.36 -5.91
C TRP A 151 15.78 1.54 -6.73
N ALA A 152 15.11 2.70 -6.66
CA ALA A 152 15.55 3.93 -7.34
C ALA A 152 16.91 4.42 -6.81
N VAL A 153 17.09 4.46 -5.49
CA VAL A 153 18.39 4.80 -4.88
C VAL A 153 19.47 3.80 -5.31
N GLY A 154 19.17 2.49 -5.27
CA GLY A 154 20.07 1.44 -5.74
C GLY A 154 20.50 1.64 -7.19
N SER A 155 19.56 2.02 -8.08
CA SER A 155 19.87 2.30 -9.48
C SER A 155 20.82 3.50 -9.65
N LEU A 156 20.63 4.57 -8.88
CA LEU A 156 21.52 5.74 -8.90
C LEU A 156 22.93 5.39 -8.39
N VAL A 157 23.03 4.57 -7.36
CA VAL A 157 24.34 4.09 -6.85
C VAL A 157 25.04 3.26 -7.91
N MET A 158 24.32 2.30 -8.54
CA MET A 158 24.89 1.48 -9.63
C MET A 158 25.37 2.33 -10.81
N LEU A 159 24.59 3.35 -11.19
CA LEU A 159 24.98 4.30 -12.24
C LEU A 159 26.25 5.07 -11.87
N GLY A 160 26.35 5.58 -10.64
CA GLY A 160 27.52 6.32 -10.16
C GLY A 160 28.78 5.45 -10.16
N LEU A 161 28.69 4.21 -9.67
CA LEU A 161 29.77 3.23 -9.70
C LEU A 161 30.18 2.87 -11.12
N MET A 162 29.22 2.66 -12.02
CA MET A 162 29.48 2.41 -13.44
C MET A 162 30.27 3.55 -14.07
N LEU A 163 29.85 4.80 -13.86
CA LEU A 163 30.57 5.98 -14.38
C LEU A 163 32.00 6.05 -13.82
N GLY A 164 32.19 5.76 -12.55
CA GLY A 164 33.53 5.67 -11.93
C GLY A 164 34.43 4.64 -12.63
N MET A 165 33.88 3.45 -12.94
CA MET A 165 34.62 2.40 -13.67
C MET A 165 34.89 2.77 -15.12
N VAL A 166 34.00 3.51 -15.79
CA VAL A 166 34.27 4.06 -17.13
C VAL A 166 35.39 5.09 -17.08
N ILE A 167 35.41 5.97 -16.08
CA ILE A 167 36.50 6.94 -15.87
C ILE A 167 37.83 6.20 -15.64
N LEU A 168 37.83 5.18 -14.79
CA LEU A 168 39.01 4.33 -14.55
C LEU A 168 39.51 3.69 -15.85
N TYR A 169 38.61 3.15 -16.68
CA TYR A 169 38.93 2.60 -18.00
C TYR A 169 39.59 3.63 -18.93
N LEU A 170 39.07 4.86 -18.94
CA LEU A 170 39.55 5.91 -19.84
C LEU A 170 40.90 6.53 -19.39
N LEU A 171 41.07 6.73 -18.06
CA LEU A 171 42.24 7.43 -17.53
C LEU A 171 43.41 6.53 -17.18
N SER A 172 43.20 5.22 -16.98
CA SER A 172 44.25 4.30 -16.58
C SER A 172 45.21 4.01 -17.74
N SER A 173 46.50 4.10 -17.48
CA SER A 173 47.58 3.66 -18.42
C SER A 173 47.83 2.14 -18.29
N ASN A 174 47.38 1.47 -17.23
CA ASN A 174 47.60 0.05 -16.98
C ASN A 174 46.55 -0.79 -17.72
N ILE A 175 47.00 -1.70 -18.60
CA ILE A 175 46.12 -2.58 -19.37
C ILE A 175 45.21 -3.44 -18.48
N MET A 176 45.72 -3.93 -17.33
CA MET A 176 44.92 -4.74 -16.41
C MET A 176 43.78 -3.92 -15.78
N MET A 177 44.08 -2.70 -15.31
CA MET A 177 43.08 -1.79 -14.75
C MET A 177 42.01 -1.40 -15.78
N ARG A 178 42.39 -1.19 -17.04
CA ARG A 178 41.44 -0.94 -18.14
C ARG A 178 40.50 -2.12 -18.37
N LYS A 179 41.03 -3.36 -18.40
CA LYS A 179 40.18 -4.55 -18.52
C LYS A 179 39.19 -4.68 -17.36
N VAL A 180 39.68 -4.52 -16.11
CA VAL A 180 38.82 -4.53 -14.93
C VAL A 180 37.74 -3.45 -15.02
N GLY A 181 38.14 -2.19 -15.32
CA GLY A 181 37.19 -1.09 -15.48
C GLY A 181 36.09 -1.37 -16.50
N PHE A 182 36.45 -1.96 -17.66
CA PHE A 182 35.48 -2.30 -18.69
C PHE A 182 34.49 -3.40 -18.26
N PHE A 183 34.98 -4.54 -17.75
CA PHE A 183 34.10 -5.63 -17.36
C PHE A 183 33.24 -5.33 -16.15
N VAL A 184 33.79 -4.61 -15.16
CA VAL A 184 33.02 -4.17 -13.99
C VAL A 184 31.98 -3.12 -14.38
N ALA A 185 32.32 -2.16 -15.27
CA ALA A 185 31.33 -1.21 -15.78
C ALA A 185 30.19 -1.91 -16.51
N LEU A 186 30.48 -2.93 -17.31
CA LEU A 186 29.45 -3.71 -18.02
C LEU A 186 28.54 -4.45 -17.04
N LEU A 187 29.09 -5.08 -15.99
CA LEU A 187 28.31 -5.75 -14.94
C LEU A 187 27.43 -4.76 -14.18
N LEU A 188 27.95 -3.60 -13.79
CA LEU A 188 27.21 -2.55 -13.12
C LEU A 188 26.12 -1.95 -14.03
N PHE A 189 26.34 -1.86 -15.32
CA PHE A 189 25.31 -1.45 -16.27
C PHE A 189 24.12 -2.42 -16.32
N VAL A 190 24.42 -3.72 -16.35
CA VAL A 190 23.34 -4.74 -16.26
C VAL A 190 22.60 -4.62 -14.94
N GLY A 191 23.29 -4.50 -13.81
CA GLY A 191 22.69 -4.27 -12.50
C GLY A 191 21.83 -3.00 -12.43
N PHE A 192 22.30 -1.91 -13.06
CA PHE A 192 21.53 -0.66 -13.20
C PHE A 192 20.21 -0.88 -13.94
N ILE A 193 20.23 -1.60 -15.07
CA ILE A 193 19.02 -1.90 -15.84
C ILE A 193 18.00 -2.68 -14.99
N PHE A 194 18.44 -3.71 -14.25
CA PHE A 194 17.55 -4.51 -13.41
C PHE A 194 16.97 -3.69 -12.25
N THR A 195 17.81 -2.93 -11.53
CA THR A 195 17.34 -2.10 -10.40
C THR A 195 16.41 -0.98 -10.87
N ALA A 196 16.67 -0.36 -12.02
CA ALA A 196 15.78 0.63 -12.62
C ALA A 196 14.45 0.00 -13.08
N ALA A 197 14.50 -1.20 -13.68
CA ALA A 197 13.29 -1.93 -14.07
C ALA A 197 12.41 -2.29 -12.86
N PHE A 198 13.02 -2.73 -11.74
CA PHE A 198 12.29 -2.99 -10.50
C PHE A 198 11.70 -1.71 -9.90
N ALA A 199 12.45 -0.61 -9.87
CA ALA A 199 11.95 0.69 -9.41
C ALA A 199 10.70 1.14 -10.21
N LEU A 200 10.77 1.07 -11.54
CA LEU A 200 9.66 1.42 -12.43
C LEU A 200 8.47 0.46 -12.27
N SER A 201 8.72 -0.85 -12.17
CA SER A 201 7.68 -1.85 -11.96
C SER A 201 6.96 -1.67 -10.63
N SER A 202 7.71 -1.45 -9.53
CA SER A 202 7.13 -1.16 -8.21
C SER A 202 6.33 0.15 -8.23
N ARG A 203 6.86 1.19 -8.91
CA ARG A 203 6.16 2.47 -9.05
C ARG A 203 4.83 2.33 -9.79
N ARG A 204 4.79 1.56 -10.87
CA ARG A 204 3.55 1.30 -11.62
C ARG A 204 2.51 0.57 -10.76
N VAL A 205 2.91 -0.48 -10.04
CA VAL A 205 2.01 -1.19 -9.13
C VAL A 205 1.47 -0.25 -8.05
N PHE A 206 2.29 0.67 -7.54
CA PHE A 206 1.87 1.65 -6.54
C PHE A 206 0.88 2.69 -7.07
N VAL A 207 1.07 3.17 -8.32
CA VAL A 207 0.28 4.27 -8.90
C VAL A 207 -0.97 3.76 -9.61
N ASP A 208 -0.86 2.61 -10.29
CA ASP A 208 -1.92 2.05 -11.13
C ASP A 208 -2.71 0.94 -10.38
N ASP A 209 -2.60 0.88 -9.04
CA ASP A 209 -3.32 -0.12 -8.25
C ASP A 209 -4.81 0.23 -8.22
N ASN A 210 -5.57 -0.49 -9.01
CA ASN A 210 -7.03 -0.41 -9.06
C ASN A 210 -7.70 -1.56 -8.29
N ARG A 211 -6.99 -2.15 -7.34
CA ARG A 211 -7.55 -3.16 -6.45
C ARG A 211 -8.36 -2.50 -5.33
N ALA A 212 -9.44 -3.14 -4.97
CA ALA A 212 -10.26 -2.76 -3.84
C ALA A 212 -10.61 -3.99 -3.01
N VAL A 213 -10.98 -3.76 -1.77
CA VAL A 213 -11.41 -4.81 -0.83
C VAL A 213 -12.86 -4.58 -0.45
N VAL A 214 -13.63 -5.66 -0.34
CA VAL A 214 -15.01 -5.61 0.19
C VAL A 214 -14.94 -5.37 1.70
N VAL A 215 -15.43 -4.21 2.16
CA VAL A 215 -15.30 -3.76 3.56
C VAL A 215 -16.64 -3.72 4.33
N CYS A 216 -17.71 -4.24 3.74
CA CYS A 216 -19.04 -4.18 4.35
C CYS A 216 -19.29 -5.29 5.37
N ASN A 217 -20.26 -5.04 6.26
CA ASN A 217 -20.63 -5.95 7.35
C ASN A 217 -21.47 -7.15 6.91
N ASP A 218 -22.20 -7.00 5.78
CA ASP A 218 -23.14 -7.99 5.26
C ASP A 218 -22.67 -8.54 3.91
N THR A 219 -23.32 -9.64 3.49
CA THR A 219 -23.14 -10.13 2.11
C THR A 219 -23.49 -9.01 1.13
N THR A 220 -22.56 -8.71 0.24
CA THR A 220 -22.71 -7.64 -0.71
C THR A 220 -23.10 -8.22 -2.05
N PRO A 221 -24.33 -7.95 -2.55
CA PRO A 221 -24.74 -8.47 -3.86
C PRO A 221 -23.94 -7.79 -4.97
N VAL A 222 -23.42 -8.60 -5.86
CA VAL A 222 -22.82 -8.18 -7.12
C VAL A 222 -23.83 -8.44 -8.23
N HIS A 223 -24.13 -7.42 -9.00
CA HIS A 223 -25.18 -7.38 -9.99
C HIS A 223 -24.63 -7.52 -11.42
N ALA A 224 -25.48 -8.01 -12.34
CA ALA A 224 -25.12 -8.11 -13.76
C ALA A 224 -25.08 -6.75 -14.46
N SER A 225 -25.86 -5.77 -13.99
CA SER A 225 -25.88 -4.38 -14.46
C SER A 225 -25.95 -3.39 -13.30
N PRO A 226 -25.63 -2.09 -13.49
CA PRO A 226 -25.57 -1.08 -12.42
C PRO A 226 -26.98 -0.64 -11.98
N GLU A 227 -27.82 -1.61 -11.62
CA GLU A 227 -29.21 -1.43 -11.19
C GLU A 227 -29.53 -2.38 -10.04
N SER A 228 -30.24 -1.90 -9.00
CA SER A 228 -30.53 -2.68 -7.81
C SER A 228 -31.46 -3.88 -8.04
N GLU A 229 -32.28 -3.84 -9.10
CA GLU A 229 -33.22 -4.89 -9.47
C GLU A 229 -32.64 -5.90 -10.47
N SER A 230 -31.39 -5.69 -10.91
CA SER A 230 -30.76 -6.61 -11.85
C SER A 230 -30.36 -7.92 -11.16
N LYS A 231 -30.14 -8.94 -12.00
CA LYS A 231 -29.78 -10.28 -11.52
C LYS A 231 -28.51 -10.21 -10.65
N ILE A 232 -28.58 -10.76 -9.44
CA ILE A 232 -27.41 -11.00 -8.60
C ILE A 232 -26.63 -12.18 -9.18
N ILE A 233 -25.34 -11.97 -9.46
CA ILE A 233 -24.44 -12.98 -10.01
C ILE A 233 -23.58 -13.62 -8.92
N ARG A 234 -23.19 -12.84 -7.90
CA ARG A 234 -22.37 -13.31 -6.78
C ARG A 234 -22.63 -12.50 -5.50
N GLN A 235 -22.28 -13.06 -4.36
CA GLN A 235 -22.35 -12.37 -3.06
C GLN A 235 -21.02 -12.59 -2.32
N PRO A 236 -19.98 -11.79 -2.61
CA PRO A 236 -18.69 -11.93 -1.96
C PRO A 236 -18.76 -11.61 -0.48
N SER A 237 -17.93 -12.31 0.29
CA SER A 237 -17.69 -12.03 1.70
C SER A 237 -16.83 -10.78 1.89
N GLN A 238 -16.84 -10.21 3.08
CA GLN A 238 -15.88 -9.18 3.44
C GLN A 238 -14.43 -9.70 3.33
N GLY A 239 -13.50 -8.83 2.98
CA GLY A 239 -12.10 -9.18 2.79
C GLY A 239 -11.75 -9.70 1.39
N VAL A 240 -12.74 -9.97 0.54
CA VAL A 240 -12.49 -10.35 -0.87
C VAL A 240 -11.83 -9.19 -1.60
N THR A 241 -10.69 -9.46 -2.22
CA THR A 241 -9.97 -8.50 -3.06
C THR A 241 -10.43 -8.65 -4.50
N LEU A 242 -10.74 -7.53 -5.11
CA LEU A 242 -11.24 -7.43 -6.49
C LEU A 242 -10.54 -6.27 -7.22
N ARG A 243 -10.72 -6.20 -8.53
CA ARG A 243 -10.19 -5.10 -9.33
C ARG A 243 -11.34 -4.22 -9.81
N VAL A 244 -11.25 -2.91 -9.57
CA VAL A 244 -12.18 -1.93 -10.12
C VAL A 244 -11.78 -1.62 -11.56
N LEU A 245 -12.73 -1.78 -12.49
CA LEU A 245 -12.53 -1.52 -13.92
C LEU A 245 -12.96 -0.11 -14.30
N ARG A 246 -14.11 0.33 -13.79
CA ARG A 246 -14.68 1.67 -13.99
C ARG A 246 -15.77 1.96 -12.98
N GLU A 247 -16.10 3.22 -12.82
CA GLU A 247 -17.20 3.68 -11.98
C GLU A 247 -18.35 4.25 -12.84
N TYR A 248 -19.58 4.07 -12.36
CA TYR A 248 -20.78 4.62 -12.97
C TYR A 248 -21.78 5.01 -11.87
N GLY A 249 -21.85 6.30 -11.54
CA GLY A 249 -22.66 6.81 -10.45
C GLY A 249 -22.30 6.20 -9.10
N GLU A 250 -23.22 5.49 -8.47
CA GLU A 250 -23.00 4.79 -7.19
C GLU A 250 -22.48 3.36 -7.36
N TRP A 251 -22.15 2.94 -8.58
CA TRP A 251 -21.75 1.60 -8.91
C TRP A 251 -20.34 1.53 -9.47
N SER A 252 -19.62 0.50 -9.07
CA SER A 252 -18.29 0.15 -9.61
C SER A 252 -18.40 -1.17 -10.37
N GLU A 253 -17.93 -1.19 -11.62
CA GLU A 253 -17.71 -2.43 -12.36
C GLU A 253 -16.45 -3.09 -11.83
N ILE A 254 -16.57 -4.33 -11.40
CA ILE A 254 -15.50 -5.08 -10.78
C ILE A 254 -15.17 -6.34 -11.55
N LEU A 255 -13.93 -6.80 -11.34
CA LEU A 255 -13.41 -8.05 -11.86
C LEU A 255 -12.91 -8.90 -10.69
N PHE A 256 -13.44 -10.10 -10.56
CA PHE A 256 -12.95 -11.09 -9.61
C PHE A 256 -11.69 -11.80 -10.11
N ALA A 257 -11.05 -12.53 -9.21
CA ALA A 257 -9.84 -13.30 -9.51
C ALA A 257 -10.06 -14.38 -10.58
N ASP A 258 -11.23 -14.99 -10.64
CA ASP A 258 -11.65 -16.00 -11.63
C ASP A 258 -12.00 -15.42 -13.01
N GLY A 259 -11.99 -14.09 -13.16
CA GLY A 259 -12.35 -13.40 -14.40
C GLY A 259 -13.82 -13.04 -14.54
N GLU A 260 -14.67 -13.37 -13.55
CA GLU A 260 -16.07 -12.97 -13.54
C GLU A 260 -16.18 -11.45 -13.33
N LYS A 261 -17.08 -10.79 -14.07
CA LYS A 261 -17.34 -9.34 -13.96
C LYS A 261 -18.73 -9.09 -13.41
N GLY A 262 -18.86 -8.00 -12.67
CA GLY A 262 -20.16 -7.56 -12.18
C GLY A 262 -20.12 -6.14 -11.66
N TRP A 263 -21.24 -5.70 -11.13
CA TRP A 263 -21.44 -4.37 -10.60
C TRP A 263 -21.73 -4.44 -9.10
N ILE A 264 -20.95 -3.69 -8.32
CA ILE A 264 -21.10 -3.57 -6.89
C ILE A 264 -21.34 -2.09 -6.52
N ARG A 265 -22.03 -1.81 -5.42
CA ARG A 265 -22.12 -0.44 -4.93
C ARG A 265 -20.75 0.03 -4.45
N THR A 266 -20.30 1.19 -4.93
CA THR A 266 -19.00 1.79 -4.58
C THR A 266 -18.82 1.94 -3.07
N SER A 267 -19.89 2.23 -2.33
CA SER A 267 -19.87 2.33 -0.85
C SER A 267 -19.58 1.01 -0.11
N LYS A 268 -19.51 -0.13 -0.81
CA LYS A 268 -19.26 -1.46 -0.24
C LYS A 268 -17.82 -1.93 -0.40
N ILE A 269 -17.04 -1.20 -1.16
CA ILE A 269 -15.63 -1.50 -1.43
C ILE A 269 -14.79 -0.28 -1.05
N GLU A 270 -13.53 -0.54 -0.76
CA GLU A 270 -12.55 0.53 -0.49
C GLU A 270 -11.25 0.21 -1.23
N GLU A 271 -10.68 1.21 -1.91
CA GLU A 271 -9.45 1.06 -2.68
C GLU A 271 -8.23 0.89 -1.76
N ILE A 272 -7.29 0.07 -2.25
CA ILE A 272 -6.04 -0.24 -1.55
C ILE A 272 -5.07 0.94 -1.61
#